data_d8ddb26eff46fccd82e6a5db739bdca1
#
_entry.id   d8ddb26eff46fccd82e6a5db739bdca1
#
_cell.length_a   1.000
_cell.length_b   1.000
_cell.length_c   1.000
_cell.angle_alpha   90.00
_cell.angle_beta   90.00
_cell.angle_gamma   90.00
#
_symmetry.space_group_name_H-M   'P 1'
#
loop_
_entity.id
_entity.type
_entity.pdbx_description
1 polymer ?
#
loop_
_entity_poly.entity_id
_entity_poly.type
_entity_poly.pdbx_seq_one_letter_code
_entity_poly.pdbx_strand_id
1 'polypeptide(L)'
;MSQGMEGRVAVVAGASRGVGRATAIRLAQDGATVVLLARRKLLLDEVVEAIGPSAIPIVTDLTSSHDVNAAFDQIAAQFGRIDVLINSAGASRIRLIEEASDEDIAVTVNTNLIAPIYTTRSAIPLLRAAGGGDIMNISSEITLDDMPMMTLYAATKRGLNGFTGAMSKELRRDGIRVTLVVLGAVADTGIHENFGPGDLERAWPLWQADGYLTRMSGTKLLAPSTVADVLHDVITRPREVMMDVVHVRPASS
;
A
#
# COMPACT_ATOMS: atom_id res chain seq x y z
N MET A 1 -6.26 -2.37 25.96
CA MET A 1 -7.48 -2.12 25.15
C MET A 1 -7.02 -1.52 23.82
N SER A 2 -7.60 -1.93 22.68
CA SER A 2 -7.29 -1.30 21.39
C SER A 2 -7.74 0.17 21.41
N GLN A 3 -6.99 1.05 20.75
CA GLN A 3 -7.38 2.45 20.58
C GLN A 3 -8.24 2.54 19.32
N GLY A 4 -9.48 3.04 19.41
CA GLY A 4 -10.33 3.30 18.25
C GLY A 4 -9.72 4.32 17.28
N MET A 5 -10.36 4.48 16.12
CA MET A 5 -9.94 5.44 15.10
C MET A 5 -10.69 6.78 15.21
N GLU A 6 -11.56 6.94 16.18
CA GLU A 6 -12.37 8.15 16.34
C GLU A 6 -11.51 9.42 16.48
N GLY A 7 -11.80 10.44 15.68
CA GLY A 7 -11.07 11.70 15.63
C GLY A 7 -9.67 11.64 15.01
N ARG A 8 -9.24 10.48 14.48
CA ARG A 8 -7.95 10.32 13.77
C ARG A 8 -8.11 10.63 12.28
N VAL A 9 -7.06 11.18 11.68
CA VAL A 9 -6.96 11.44 10.24
C VAL A 9 -6.04 10.41 9.60
N ALA A 10 -6.58 9.60 8.69
CA ALA A 10 -5.84 8.59 7.96
C ALA A 10 -5.71 8.97 6.49
N VAL A 11 -4.52 8.91 5.93
CA VAL A 11 -4.24 9.11 4.50
C VAL A 11 -3.98 7.76 3.86
N VAL A 12 -4.75 7.43 2.81
CA VAL A 12 -4.58 6.18 2.06
C VAL A 12 -4.14 6.50 0.64
N ALA A 13 -2.87 6.29 0.34
CA ALA A 13 -2.29 6.40 -0.99
C ALA A 13 -2.54 5.11 -1.78
N GLY A 14 -3.29 5.20 -2.89
CA GLY A 14 -3.79 4.06 -3.64
C GLY A 14 -5.17 3.59 -3.15
N ALA A 15 -6.04 4.52 -2.73
CA ALA A 15 -7.34 4.25 -2.13
C ALA A 15 -8.43 3.78 -3.09
N SER A 16 -8.20 3.82 -4.42
CA SER A 16 -9.27 3.59 -5.41
C SER A 16 -9.68 2.13 -5.57
N ARG A 17 -8.88 1.15 -5.17
CA ARG A 17 -9.14 -0.29 -5.35
C ARG A 17 -8.45 -1.16 -4.30
N GLY A 18 -8.80 -2.45 -4.31
CA GLY A 18 -8.13 -3.51 -3.57
C GLY A 18 -7.93 -3.22 -2.10
N VAL A 19 -6.74 -3.49 -1.60
CA VAL A 19 -6.38 -3.33 -0.19
C VAL A 19 -6.54 -1.88 0.28
N GLY A 20 -6.12 -0.88 -0.53
CA GLY A 20 -6.25 0.53 -0.17
C GLY A 20 -7.71 0.96 0.02
N ARG A 21 -8.59 0.59 -0.94
CA ARG A 21 -10.04 0.84 -0.82
C ARG A 21 -10.63 0.18 0.43
N ALA A 22 -10.34 -1.10 0.62
CA ALA A 22 -10.88 -1.85 1.76
C ALA A 22 -10.38 -1.28 3.09
N THR A 23 -9.10 -0.89 3.16
CA THR A 23 -8.53 -0.26 4.35
C THR A 23 -9.18 1.10 4.65
N ALA A 24 -9.39 1.93 3.61
CA ALA A 24 -10.08 3.21 3.77
C ALA A 24 -11.47 3.03 4.37
N ILE A 25 -12.26 2.11 3.83
CA ILE A 25 -13.60 1.78 4.34
C ILE A 25 -13.52 1.29 5.80
N ARG A 26 -12.59 0.38 6.10
CA ARG A 26 -12.46 -0.20 7.45
C ARG A 26 -12.08 0.85 8.50
N LEU A 27 -11.16 1.76 8.18
CA LEU A 27 -10.75 2.83 9.08
C LEU A 27 -11.89 3.84 9.32
N ALA A 28 -12.65 4.18 8.27
CA ALA A 28 -13.81 5.06 8.38
C ALA A 28 -14.93 4.44 9.23
N GLN A 29 -15.17 3.14 9.12
CA GLN A 29 -16.14 2.42 9.97
C GLN A 29 -15.80 2.48 11.47
N ASP A 30 -14.52 2.65 11.81
CA ASP A 30 -14.05 2.80 13.21
C ASP A 30 -13.88 4.28 13.63
N GLY A 31 -14.41 5.22 12.83
CA GLY A 31 -14.51 6.63 13.19
C GLY A 31 -13.40 7.54 12.64
N ALA A 32 -12.50 7.04 11.79
CA ALA A 32 -11.49 7.91 11.17
C ALA A 32 -12.09 8.84 10.10
N THR A 33 -11.52 10.03 9.97
CA THR A 33 -11.60 10.79 8.72
C THR A 33 -10.53 10.23 7.78
N VAL A 34 -10.93 9.85 6.55
CA VAL A 34 -10.03 9.17 5.61
C VAL A 34 -9.80 10.00 4.37
N VAL A 35 -8.57 10.43 4.14
CA VAL A 35 -8.15 11.10 2.92
C VAL A 35 -7.73 10.06 1.89
N LEU A 36 -8.37 10.11 0.72
CA LEU A 36 -8.26 9.13 -0.35
C LEU A 36 -7.40 9.71 -1.49
N LEU A 37 -6.18 9.18 -1.68
CA LEU A 37 -5.29 9.62 -2.76
C LEU A 37 -5.26 8.58 -3.88
N ALA A 38 -5.66 8.96 -5.10
CA ALA A 38 -5.51 8.17 -6.32
C ALA A 38 -5.75 9.04 -7.56
N ARG A 39 -5.36 8.53 -8.75
CA ARG A 39 -5.51 9.25 -10.03
C ARG A 39 -6.93 9.24 -10.60
N ARG A 40 -7.68 8.16 -10.36
CA ARG A 40 -8.98 7.90 -11.03
C ARG A 40 -10.12 8.46 -10.18
N LYS A 41 -10.58 9.67 -10.55
CA LYS A 41 -11.66 10.36 -9.85
C LYS A 41 -12.91 9.49 -9.68
N LEU A 42 -13.39 8.85 -10.75
CA LEU A 42 -14.61 8.04 -10.69
C LEU A 42 -14.53 6.93 -9.63
N LEU A 43 -13.38 6.25 -9.53
CA LEU A 43 -13.21 5.21 -8.52
C LEU A 43 -13.07 5.78 -7.10
N LEU A 44 -12.54 7.00 -6.94
CA LEU A 44 -12.56 7.69 -5.65
C LEU A 44 -13.98 8.07 -5.26
N ASP A 45 -14.80 8.53 -6.21
CA ASP A 45 -16.21 8.88 -5.96
C ASP A 45 -17.00 7.64 -5.47
N GLU A 46 -16.76 6.45 -6.03
CA GLU A 46 -17.34 5.19 -5.54
C GLU A 46 -16.92 4.86 -4.09
N VAL A 47 -15.68 5.17 -3.72
CA VAL A 47 -15.21 4.96 -2.35
C VAL A 47 -15.83 5.98 -1.41
N VAL A 48 -15.97 7.23 -1.85
CA VAL A 48 -16.68 8.28 -1.09
C VAL A 48 -18.14 7.88 -0.86
N GLU A 49 -18.83 7.38 -1.87
CA GLU A 49 -20.20 6.88 -1.72
C GLU A 49 -20.30 5.76 -0.68
N ALA A 50 -19.32 4.84 -0.68
CA ALA A 50 -19.29 3.72 0.27
C ALA A 50 -18.97 4.14 1.71
N ILE A 51 -18.21 5.21 1.91
CA ILE A 51 -17.79 5.69 3.25
C ILE A 51 -18.71 6.78 3.79
N GLY A 52 -19.16 7.69 2.91
CA GLY A 52 -19.93 8.87 3.31
C GLY A 52 -19.04 10.07 3.69
N PRO A 53 -19.53 10.94 4.61
CA PRO A 53 -18.95 12.27 4.86
C PRO A 53 -17.55 12.26 5.48
N SER A 54 -17.09 11.15 6.02
CA SER A 54 -15.73 11.01 6.57
C SER A 54 -14.66 10.73 5.49
N ALA A 55 -15.04 10.59 4.21
CA ALA A 55 -14.13 10.38 3.09
C ALA A 55 -13.80 11.71 2.39
N ILE A 56 -12.52 12.01 2.24
CA ILE A 56 -12.02 13.21 1.58
C ILE A 56 -11.20 12.79 0.35
N PRO A 57 -11.75 12.83 -0.87
CA PRO A 57 -11.03 12.47 -2.07
C PRO A 57 -10.11 13.60 -2.55
N ILE A 58 -8.86 13.29 -2.86
CA ILE A 58 -7.93 14.20 -3.54
C ILE A 58 -7.33 13.45 -4.73
N VAL A 59 -7.68 13.90 -5.93
CA VAL A 59 -7.12 13.34 -7.16
C VAL A 59 -5.63 13.66 -7.22
N THR A 60 -4.78 12.62 -7.20
CA THR A 60 -3.34 12.78 -7.04
C THR A 60 -2.61 11.74 -7.89
N ASP A 61 -1.67 12.18 -8.73
CA ASP A 61 -0.68 11.27 -9.28
C ASP A 61 0.45 11.08 -8.26
N LEU A 62 0.46 9.91 -7.64
CA LEU A 62 1.44 9.59 -6.60
C LEU A 62 2.89 9.50 -7.14
N THR A 63 3.06 9.39 -8.46
CA THR A 63 4.38 9.38 -9.11
C THR A 63 4.92 10.78 -9.38
N SER A 64 4.10 11.81 -9.22
CA SER A 64 4.45 13.23 -9.34
C SER A 64 4.72 13.82 -7.95
N SER A 65 5.95 14.24 -7.69
CA SER A 65 6.27 14.93 -6.43
C SER A 65 5.50 16.24 -6.24
N HIS A 66 5.22 16.94 -7.35
CA HIS A 66 4.41 18.16 -7.34
C HIS A 66 2.98 17.86 -6.84
N ASP A 67 2.32 16.86 -7.42
CA ASP A 67 0.93 16.53 -7.07
C ASP A 67 0.83 16.00 -5.63
N VAL A 68 1.81 15.17 -5.20
CA VAL A 68 1.89 14.71 -3.82
C VAL A 68 2.04 15.88 -2.86
N ASN A 69 2.96 16.81 -3.12
CA ASN A 69 3.12 17.98 -2.26
C ASN A 69 1.83 18.82 -2.21
N ALA A 70 1.19 19.11 -3.34
CA ALA A 70 -0.07 19.84 -3.40
C ALA A 70 -1.20 19.16 -2.61
N ALA A 71 -1.29 17.81 -2.68
CA ALA A 71 -2.26 17.06 -1.90
C ALA A 71 -1.98 17.17 -0.38
N PHE A 72 -0.72 17.06 0.04
CA PHE A 72 -0.37 17.18 1.45
C PHE A 72 -0.48 18.62 1.98
N ASP A 73 -0.29 19.64 1.13
CA ASP A 73 -0.57 21.03 1.50
C ASP A 73 -2.07 21.25 1.77
N GLN A 74 -2.96 20.65 0.96
CA GLN A 74 -4.39 20.66 1.20
C GLN A 74 -4.74 19.96 2.53
N ILE A 75 -4.15 18.79 2.80
CA ILE A 75 -4.32 18.03 4.05
C ILE A 75 -3.85 18.88 5.24
N ALA A 76 -2.69 19.53 5.12
CA ALA A 76 -2.15 20.40 6.15
C ALA A 76 -3.07 21.57 6.45
N ALA A 77 -3.59 22.25 5.42
CA ALA A 77 -4.49 23.37 5.56
C ALA A 77 -5.83 22.98 6.21
N GLN A 78 -6.33 21.76 5.91
CA GLN A 78 -7.64 21.30 6.40
C GLN A 78 -7.56 20.71 7.82
N PHE A 79 -6.51 19.93 8.13
CA PHE A 79 -6.43 19.15 9.36
C PHE A 79 -5.26 19.53 10.28
N GLY A 80 -4.20 20.15 9.74
CA GLY A 80 -2.99 20.49 10.49
C GLY A 80 -2.15 19.27 10.94
N ARG A 81 -2.69 18.06 10.84
CA ARG A 81 -2.07 16.80 11.29
C ARG A 81 -2.59 15.62 10.51
N ILE A 82 -1.87 14.51 10.57
CA ILE A 82 -2.36 13.17 10.24
C ILE A 82 -1.89 12.18 11.30
N ASP A 83 -2.63 11.09 11.47
CA ASP A 83 -2.33 10.04 12.44
C ASP A 83 -1.84 8.75 11.78
N VAL A 84 -2.23 8.53 10.52
CA VAL A 84 -1.92 7.30 9.77
C VAL A 84 -1.63 7.62 8.31
N LEU A 85 -0.58 7.00 7.75
CA LEU A 85 -0.32 6.93 6.32
C LEU A 85 -0.28 5.47 5.88
N ILE A 86 -1.09 5.10 4.86
CA ILE A 86 -1.05 3.79 4.22
C ILE A 86 -0.56 3.97 2.78
N ASN A 87 0.60 3.40 2.45
CA ASN A 87 1.13 3.32 1.09
C ASN A 87 0.72 1.99 0.46
N SER A 88 -0.42 1.98 -0.24
CA SER A 88 -1.02 0.78 -0.84
C SER A 88 -0.99 0.80 -2.37
N ALA A 89 -0.56 1.88 -3.01
CA ALA A 89 -0.44 1.91 -4.46
C ALA A 89 0.60 0.89 -4.94
N GLY A 90 0.29 0.20 -6.04
CA GLY A 90 1.19 -0.77 -6.62
C GLY A 90 0.89 -1.00 -8.10
N ALA A 91 1.94 -1.27 -8.87
CA ALA A 91 1.88 -1.67 -10.26
C ALA A 91 2.83 -2.85 -10.51
N SER A 92 2.44 -3.76 -11.37
CA SER A 92 3.24 -4.89 -11.79
C SER A 92 3.16 -5.05 -13.32
N ARG A 93 4.27 -5.44 -13.91
CA ARG A 93 4.37 -5.89 -15.30
C ARG A 93 4.96 -7.28 -15.30
N ILE A 94 4.45 -8.16 -16.13
CA ILE A 94 5.02 -9.48 -16.38
C ILE A 94 5.84 -9.40 -17.65
N ARG A 95 7.17 -9.34 -17.53
CA ARG A 95 8.12 -9.22 -18.64
C ARG A 95 9.42 -9.93 -18.31
N LEU A 96 10.05 -10.53 -19.30
CA LEU A 96 11.49 -10.80 -19.24
C LEU A 96 12.22 -9.47 -19.17
N ILE A 97 13.33 -9.39 -18.47
CA ILE A 97 13.98 -8.10 -18.21
C ILE A 97 14.46 -7.43 -19.51
N GLU A 98 14.90 -8.22 -20.49
CA GLU A 98 15.32 -7.74 -21.81
C GLU A 98 14.19 -7.25 -22.70
N GLU A 99 12.93 -7.57 -22.36
CA GLU A 99 11.73 -7.13 -23.08
C GLU A 99 11.06 -5.92 -22.40
N ALA A 100 11.51 -5.53 -21.22
CA ALA A 100 10.91 -4.45 -20.48
C ALA A 100 11.19 -3.12 -21.17
N SER A 101 10.14 -2.38 -21.52
CA SER A 101 10.25 -1.04 -22.07
C SER A 101 10.64 -0.03 -20.98
N ASP A 102 11.15 1.14 -21.41
CA ASP A 102 11.41 2.27 -20.49
C ASP A 102 10.14 2.66 -19.71
N GLU A 103 8.97 2.56 -20.34
CA GLU A 103 7.68 2.81 -19.68
C GLU A 103 7.37 1.76 -18.60
N ASP A 104 7.59 0.47 -18.87
CA ASP A 104 7.40 -0.60 -17.88
C ASP A 104 8.30 -0.39 -16.66
N ILE A 105 9.55 0.00 -16.90
CA ILE A 105 10.51 0.32 -15.85
C ILE A 105 10.02 1.54 -15.05
N ALA A 106 9.71 2.63 -15.74
CA ALA A 106 9.29 3.88 -15.09
C ALA A 106 8.01 3.70 -14.28
N VAL A 107 6.97 3.06 -14.83
CA VAL A 107 5.69 2.82 -14.12
C VAL A 107 5.92 1.96 -12.89
N THR A 108 6.69 0.88 -13.00
CA THR A 108 6.91 -0.05 -11.88
C THR A 108 7.74 0.60 -10.77
N VAL A 109 8.84 1.28 -11.12
CA VAL A 109 9.72 1.93 -10.15
C VAL A 109 9.02 3.12 -9.49
N ASN A 110 8.40 3.99 -10.28
CA ASN A 110 7.78 5.20 -9.76
C ASN A 110 6.58 4.88 -8.86
N THR A 111 5.76 3.89 -9.23
CA THR A 111 4.59 3.54 -8.42
C THR A 111 4.96 2.79 -7.13
N ASN A 112 5.86 1.80 -7.21
CA ASN A 112 6.09 0.90 -6.09
C ASN A 112 7.13 1.40 -5.08
N LEU A 113 8.04 2.28 -5.53
CA LEU A 113 9.16 2.75 -4.69
C LEU A 113 9.16 4.27 -4.53
N ILE A 114 9.11 5.02 -5.62
CA ILE A 114 9.23 6.48 -5.55
C ILE A 114 7.99 7.14 -4.93
N ALA A 115 6.78 6.67 -5.28
CA ALA A 115 5.54 7.20 -4.72
C ALA A 115 5.45 7.03 -3.18
N PRO A 116 5.75 5.86 -2.58
CA PRO A 116 5.86 5.74 -1.12
C PRO A 116 6.90 6.67 -0.50
N ILE A 117 8.02 6.95 -1.17
CA ILE A 117 9.03 7.90 -0.70
C ILE A 117 8.44 9.32 -0.68
N TYR A 118 7.76 9.75 -1.75
CA TYR A 118 7.15 11.08 -1.82
C TYR A 118 6.06 11.27 -0.75
N THR A 119 5.12 10.35 -0.66
CA THR A 119 4.01 10.43 0.30
C THR A 119 4.53 10.41 1.74
N THR A 120 5.50 9.56 2.05
CA THR A 120 6.11 9.50 3.38
C THR A 120 6.84 10.78 3.73
N ARG A 121 7.66 11.32 2.82
CA ARG A 121 8.37 12.59 3.02
C ARG A 121 7.39 13.72 3.37
N SER A 122 6.28 13.82 2.64
CA SER A 122 5.27 14.86 2.86
C SER A 122 4.41 14.60 4.11
N ALA A 123 4.26 13.34 4.52
CA ALA A 123 3.47 12.96 5.70
C ALA A 123 4.19 13.22 7.04
N ILE A 124 5.53 13.06 7.09
CA ILE A 124 6.32 13.14 8.33
C ILE A 124 6.06 14.42 9.14
N PRO A 125 6.04 15.63 8.56
CA PRO A 125 5.75 16.84 9.33
C PRO A 125 4.37 16.80 10.01
N LEU A 126 3.35 16.26 9.34
CA LEU A 126 1.99 16.17 9.85
C LEU A 126 1.83 15.07 10.91
N LEU A 127 2.56 13.97 10.79
CA LEU A 127 2.65 12.94 11.82
C LEU A 127 3.34 13.49 13.08
N ARG A 128 4.40 14.28 12.93
CA ARG A 128 5.05 14.97 14.05
C ARG A 128 4.10 15.96 14.73
N ALA A 129 3.31 16.70 13.96
CA ALA A 129 2.30 17.61 14.49
C ALA A 129 1.21 16.89 15.30
N ALA A 130 0.94 15.61 15.01
CA ALA A 130 0.04 14.76 15.80
C ALA A 130 0.72 14.19 17.09
N GLY A 131 2.03 14.41 17.28
CA GLY A 131 2.81 13.79 18.37
C GLY A 131 3.22 12.35 18.11
N GLY A 132 3.22 11.93 16.84
CA GLY A 132 3.52 10.58 16.37
C GLY A 132 2.40 10.01 15.49
N GLY A 133 2.51 8.76 15.09
CA GLY A 133 1.51 8.12 14.23
C GLY A 133 2.00 6.82 13.64
N ASP A 134 1.35 6.38 12.58
CA ASP A 134 1.62 5.10 11.91
C ASP A 134 1.87 5.28 10.43
N ILE A 135 2.92 4.66 9.89
CA ILE A 135 3.17 4.53 8.45
C ILE A 135 3.16 3.04 8.12
N MET A 136 2.33 2.63 7.16
CA MET A 136 2.31 1.27 6.65
C MET A 136 2.67 1.24 5.18
N ASN A 137 3.68 0.46 4.83
CA ASN A 137 4.12 0.24 3.46
C ASN A 137 3.72 -1.17 3.01
N ILE A 138 2.90 -1.26 1.97
CA ILE A 138 2.41 -2.53 1.45
C ILE A 138 3.43 -3.13 0.49
N SER A 139 4.09 -4.19 0.94
CA SER A 139 5.04 -5.01 0.19
C SER A 139 4.38 -6.30 -0.32
N SER A 140 5.17 -7.28 -0.71
CA SER A 140 4.69 -8.52 -1.31
C SER A 140 5.60 -9.70 -0.97
N GLU A 141 5.04 -10.91 -0.94
CA GLU A 141 5.79 -12.18 -0.84
C GLU A 141 6.79 -12.40 -1.97
N ILE A 142 6.66 -11.68 -3.09
CA ILE A 142 7.69 -11.67 -4.16
C ILE A 142 9.09 -11.30 -3.61
N THR A 143 9.16 -10.64 -2.46
CA THR A 143 10.43 -10.31 -1.81
C THR A 143 11.07 -11.49 -1.09
N LEU A 144 10.34 -12.56 -0.87
CA LEU A 144 10.76 -13.79 -0.19
C LEU A 144 11.03 -14.94 -1.17
N ASP A 145 10.32 -14.93 -2.30
CA ASP A 145 10.39 -15.98 -3.30
C ASP A 145 10.28 -15.35 -4.71
N ASP A 146 11.35 -15.46 -5.51
CA ASP A 146 11.42 -14.84 -6.82
C ASP A 146 10.55 -15.56 -7.85
N MET A 147 9.93 -14.78 -8.72
CA MET A 147 9.14 -15.30 -9.84
C MET A 147 9.75 -14.84 -11.16
N PRO A 148 10.03 -15.76 -12.11
CA PRO A 148 10.41 -15.38 -13.47
C PRO A 148 9.44 -14.35 -14.07
N MET A 149 9.95 -13.44 -14.89
CA MET A 149 9.22 -12.34 -15.53
C MET A 149 8.67 -11.26 -14.56
N MET A 150 8.98 -11.35 -13.25
CA MET A 150 8.57 -10.39 -12.22
C MET A 150 9.75 -9.59 -11.63
N THR A 151 10.90 -9.60 -12.31
CA THR A 151 12.18 -9.02 -11.84
C THR A 151 12.05 -7.56 -11.40
N LEU A 152 11.40 -6.70 -12.20
CA LEU A 152 11.20 -5.29 -11.85
C LEU A 152 10.32 -5.12 -10.61
N TYR A 153 9.25 -5.89 -10.53
CA TYR A 153 8.36 -5.85 -9.38
C TYR A 153 9.08 -6.30 -8.10
N ALA A 154 9.80 -7.41 -8.16
CA ALA A 154 10.59 -7.92 -7.04
C ALA A 154 11.66 -6.92 -6.58
N ALA A 155 12.39 -6.30 -7.52
CA ALA A 155 13.40 -5.28 -7.22
C ALA A 155 12.78 -4.08 -6.51
N THR A 156 11.64 -3.56 -6.99
CA THR A 156 10.98 -2.40 -6.38
C THR A 156 10.42 -2.70 -4.99
N LYS A 157 9.85 -3.89 -4.77
CA LYS A 157 9.34 -4.29 -3.45
C LYS A 157 10.47 -4.54 -2.46
N ARG A 158 11.62 -5.10 -2.89
CA ARG A 158 12.83 -5.17 -2.04
C ARG A 158 13.40 -3.80 -1.72
N GLY A 159 13.39 -2.87 -2.68
CA GLY A 159 13.73 -1.47 -2.44
C GLY A 159 12.84 -0.82 -1.38
N LEU A 160 11.52 -1.06 -1.46
CA LEU A 160 10.54 -0.60 -0.47
C LEU A 160 10.80 -1.21 0.92
N ASN A 161 11.17 -2.50 0.98
CA ASN A 161 11.53 -3.15 2.26
C ASN A 161 12.74 -2.46 2.89
N GLY A 162 13.80 -2.19 2.11
CA GLY A 162 14.99 -1.47 2.56
C GLY A 162 14.68 -0.05 3.04
N PHE A 163 13.90 0.71 2.26
CA PHE A 163 13.43 2.03 2.61
C PHE A 163 12.66 2.02 3.94
N THR A 164 11.70 1.10 4.08
CA THR A 164 10.87 0.96 5.28
C THR A 164 11.70 0.69 6.52
N GLY A 165 12.64 -0.26 6.45
CA GLY A 165 13.51 -0.62 7.57
C GLY A 165 14.46 0.49 8.00
N ALA A 166 15.02 1.25 7.05
CA ALA A 166 15.87 2.41 7.35
C ALA A 166 15.07 3.52 8.03
N MET A 167 13.93 3.87 7.43
CA MET A 167 13.04 4.93 7.90
C MET A 167 12.47 4.65 9.30
N SER A 168 12.15 3.38 9.62
CA SER A 168 11.69 2.99 10.95
C SER A 168 12.67 3.40 12.06
N LYS A 169 13.99 3.33 11.77
CA LYS A 169 15.02 3.74 12.72
C LYS A 169 15.11 5.26 12.86
N GLU A 170 14.95 6.00 11.76
CA GLU A 170 14.99 7.47 11.76
C GLU A 170 13.82 8.07 12.55
N LEU A 171 12.61 7.51 12.38
CA LEU A 171 11.36 8.08 12.89
C LEU A 171 10.96 7.60 14.29
N ARG A 172 11.69 6.64 14.85
CA ARG A 172 11.39 6.09 16.19
C ARG A 172 11.33 7.16 17.29
N ARG A 173 12.22 8.16 17.23
CA ARG A 173 12.27 9.24 18.21
C ARG A 173 11.10 10.22 18.10
N ASP A 174 10.45 10.26 16.97
CA ASP A 174 9.26 11.08 16.72
C ASP A 174 7.95 10.40 17.15
N GLY A 175 8.05 9.22 17.78
CA GLY A 175 6.87 8.42 18.13
C GLY A 175 6.12 7.89 16.92
N ILE A 176 6.73 7.83 15.73
CA ILE A 176 6.15 7.30 14.50
C ILE A 176 6.51 5.83 14.36
N ARG A 177 5.50 4.96 14.32
CA ARG A 177 5.68 3.54 14.04
C ARG A 177 5.66 3.31 12.54
N VAL A 178 6.59 2.54 12.04
CA VAL A 178 6.69 2.20 10.61
C VAL A 178 6.61 0.69 10.45
N THR A 179 5.57 0.22 9.77
CA THR A 179 5.31 -1.21 9.56
C THR A 179 5.44 -1.57 8.10
N LEU A 180 6.24 -2.60 7.81
CA LEU A 180 6.26 -3.29 6.53
C LEU A 180 5.17 -4.36 6.52
N VAL A 181 4.25 -4.30 5.57
CA VAL A 181 3.20 -5.32 5.41
C VAL A 181 3.53 -6.16 4.18
N VAL A 182 3.94 -7.40 4.39
CA VAL A 182 4.28 -8.35 3.32
C VAL A 182 3.02 -9.14 2.99
N LEU A 183 2.44 -8.91 1.81
CA LEU A 183 1.21 -9.58 1.38
C LEU A 183 1.50 -10.78 0.48
N GLY A 184 0.82 -11.86 0.76
CA GLY A 184 0.62 -12.96 -0.16
C GLY A 184 -0.46 -12.63 -1.21
N ALA A 185 -1.07 -13.67 -1.78
CA ALA A 185 -2.06 -13.51 -2.84
C ALA A 185 -3.38 -12.91 -2.31
N VAL A 186 -3.76 -11.77 -2.87
CA VAL A 186 -5.00 -11.03 -2.55
C VAL A 186 -5.84 -10.89 -3.81
N ALA A 187 -7.14 -11.14 -3.70
CA ALA A 187 -8.11 -10.98 -4.78
C ALA A 187 -8.38 -9.48 -5.07
N ASP A 188 -8.97 -9.20 -6.22
CA ASP A 188 -9.55 -7.90 -6.59
C ASP A 188 -8.65 -6.67 -6.38
N THR A 189 -7.34 -6.88 -6.45
CA THR A 189 -6.36 -5.77 -6.31
C THR A 189 -6.25 -4.91 -7.58
N GLY A 190 -6.71 -5.42 -8.73
CA GLY A 190 -6.54 -4.79 -10.04
C GLY A 190 -5.09 -4.78 -10.56
N ILE A 191 -4.17 -5.46 -9.90
CA ILE A 191 -2.75 -5.51 -10.32
C ILE A 191 -2.57 -6.16 -11.69
N HIS A 192 -3.41 -7.13 -12.01
CA HIS A 192 -3.42 -7.82 -13.29
C HIS A 192 -3.91 -6.97 -14.47
N GLU A 193 -4.60 -5.85 -14.23
CA GLU A 193 -4.97 -4.91 -15.30
C GLU A 193 -3.73 -4.26 -15.97
N ASN A 194 -2.59 -4.36 -15.33
CA ASN A 194 -1.32 -3.88 -15.86
C ASN A 194 -0.59 -4.94 -16.70
N PHE A 195 -1.09 -6.17 -16.79
CA PHE A 195 -0.48 -7.22 -17.61
C PHE A 195 -0.89 -7.03 -19.07
N GLY A 196 0.03 -7.27 -19.98
CA GLY A 196 -0.25 -7.24 -21.40
C GLY A 196 -0.94 -8.53 -21.87
N PRO A 197 -1.50 -8.52 -23.09
CA PRO A 197 -2.06 -9.72 -23.71
C PRO A 197 -1.00 -10.83 -23.79
N GLY A 198 -1.33 -12.04 -23.32
CA GLY A 198 -0.45 -13.21 -23.37
C GLY A 198 0.66 -13.25 -22.30
N ASP A 199 0.79 -12.22 -21.47
CA ASP A 199 1.85 -12.18 -20.46
C ASP A 199 1.70 -13.29 -19.43
N LEU A 200 0.51 -13.52 -18.96
CA LEU A 200 0.22 -14.55 -17.96
C LEU A 200 0.42 -15.96 -18.54
N GLU A 201 -0.02 -16.18 -19.79
CA GLU A 201 0.14 -17.44 -20.50
C GLU A 201 1.63 -17.79 -20.69
N ARG A 202 2.48 -16.81 -20.91
CA ARG A 202 3.94 -16.97 -21.00
C ARG A 202 4.60 -17.25 -19.65
N ALA A 203 4.16 -16.57 -18.62
CA ALA A 203 4.74 -16.69 -17.29
C ALA A 203 4.32 -17.98 -16.57
N TRP A 204 3.09 -18.44 -16.80
CA TRP A 204 2.50 -19.57 -16.09
C TRP A 204 3.32 -20.86 -16.13
N PRO A 205 3.83 -21.33 -17.31
CA PRO A 205 4.67 -22.52 -17.35
C PRO A 205 5.99 -22.37 -16.57
N LEU A 206 6.58 -21.16 -16.56
CA LEU A 206 7.79 -20.88 -15.81
C LEU A 206 7.54 -20.96 -14.31
N TRP A 207 6.45 -20.34 -13.85
CA TRP A 207 6.04 -20.36 -12.44
C TRP A 207 5.67 -21.78 -11.97
N GLN A 208 5.11 -22.59 -12.87
CA GLN A 208 4.82 -23.99 -12.59
C GLN A 208 6.10 -24.82 -12.46
N ALA A 209 7.07 -24.63 -13.37
CA ALA A 209 8.35 -25.34 -13.37
C ALA A 209 9.16 -25.06 -12.10
N ASP A 210 9.13 -23.82 -11.60
CA ASP A 210 9.80 -23.41 -10.36
C ASP A 210 9.04 -23.85 -9.09
N GLY A 211 7.90 -24.53 -9.25
CA GLY A 211 7.08 -24.98 -8.12
C GLY A 211 6.37 -23.85 -7.37
N TYR A 212 6.40 -22.61 -7.89
CA TYR A 212 5.71 -21.47 -7.26
C TYR A 212 4.20 -21.71 -7.17
N LEU A 213 3.59 -22.16 -8.26
CA LEU A 213 2.16 -22.47 -8.30
C LEU A 213 1.78 -23.61 -7.35
N THR A 214 2.67 -24.59 -7.14
CA THR A 214 2.45 -25.66 -6.18
C THR A 214 2.41 -25.13 -4.75
N ARG A 215 3.29 -24.19 -4.42
CA ARG A 215 3.29 -23.50 -3.12
C ARG A 215 2.05 -22.63 -2.91
N MET A 216 1.48 -22.11 -3.99
CA MET A 216 0.23 -21.34 -3.98
C MET A 216 -1.02 -22.20 -4.23
N SER A 217 -0.87 -23.41 -4.82
CA SER A 217 -2.01 -24.25 -5.18
C SER A 217 -2.76 -24.70 -3.93
N GLY A 218 -4.08 -24.61 -4.01
CA GLY A 218 -4.98 -24.91 -2.88
C GLY A 218 -5.20 -23.75 -1.91
N THR A 219 -4.48 -22.64 -2.05
CA THR A 219 -4.74 -21.45 -1.24
C THR A 219 -5.85 -20.60 -1.86
N LYS A 220 -6.87 -20.26 -1.07
CA LYS A 220 -7.83 -19.24 -1.46
C LYS A 220 -7.14 -17.88 -1.40
N LEU A 221 -7.39 -17.02 -2.40
CA LEU A 221 -6.94 -15.63 -2.33
C LEU A 221 -7.57 -14.94 -1.12
N LEU A 222 -6.80 -14.10 -0.43
CA LEU A 222 -7.34 -13.26 0.63
C LEU A 222 -8.31 -12.22 0.04
N ALA A 223 -9.41 -11.98 0.73
CA ALA A 223 -10.23 -10.81 0.43
C ALA A 223 -9.49 -9.53 0.86
N PRO A 224 -9.59 -8.41 0.11
CA PRO A 224 -9.03 -7.13 0.53
C PRO A 224 -9.50 -6.68 1.92
N SER A 225 -10.75 -7.00 2.29
CA SER A 225 -11.31 -6.71 3.62
C SER A 225 -10.58 -7.45 4.74
N THR A 226 -10.21 -8.71 4.53
CA THR A 226 -9.42 -9.47 5.51
C THR A 226 -8.05 -8.81 5.77
N VAL A 227 -7.41 -8.31 4.71
CA VAL A 227 -6.16 -7.56 4.86
C VAL A 227 -6.41 -6.25 5.60
N ALA A 228 -7.48 -5.54 5.26
CA ALA A 228 -7.85 -4.28 5.92
C ALA A 228 -8.08 -4.46 7.42
N ASP A 229 -8.70 -5.55 7.86
CA ASP A 229 -8.87 -5.86 9.28
C ASP A 229 -7.52 -6.07 9.98
N VAL A 230 -6.57 -6.76 9.34
CA VAL A 230 -5.21 -6.91 9.89
C VAL A 230 -4.50 -5.56 10.00
N LEU A 231 -4.59 -4.70 8.97
CA LEU A 231 -3.99 -3.36 9.02
C LEU A 231 -4.60 -2.52 10.14
N HIS A 232 -5.92 -2.55 10.27
CA HIS A 232 -6.63 -1.89 11.36
C HIS A 232 -6.16 -2.40 12.72
N ASP A 233 -6.05 -3.72 12.92
CA ASP A 233 -5.56 -4.31 14.15
C ASP A 233 -4.15 -3.85 14.52
N VAL A 234 -3.25 -3.70 13.54
CA VAL A 234 -1.89 -3.17 13.76
C VAL A 234 -1.93 -1.71 14.23
N ILE A 235 -2.72 -0.87 13.54
CA ILE A 235 -2.83 0.57 13.82
C ILE A 235 -3.41 0.83 15.21
N THR A 236 -4.37 0.02 15.63
CA THR A 236 -5.09 0.18 16.89
C THR A 236 -4.41 -0.46 18.11
N ARG A 237 -3.25 -1.11 17.93
CA ARG A 237 -2.44 -1.60 19.05
C ARG A 237 -1.95 -0.45 19.92
N PRO A 238 -1.80 -0.69 21.23
CA PRO A 238 -1.21 0.30 22.14
C PRO A 238 0.12 0.84 21.63
N ARG A 239 0.41 2.10 21.90
CA ARG A 239 1.59 2.79 21.33
C ARG A 239 2.94 2.17 21.73
N GLU A 240 3.00 1.43 22.84
CA GLU A 240 4.17 0.66 23.28
C GLU A 240 4.43 -0.60 22.44
N VAL A 241 3.45 -1.03 21.61
CA VAL A 241 3.61 -2.19 20.72
C VAL A 241 4.16 -1.73 19.38
N MET A 242 5.30 -2.29 18.96
CA MET A 242 5.89 -2.10 17.65
C MET A 242 5.78 -3.39 16.84
N MET A 243 5.26 -3.28 15.63
CA MET A 243 5.18 -4.39 14.68
C MET A 243 5.94 -3.98 13.42
N ASP A 244 7.25 -4.29 13.39
CA ASP A 244 8.12 -3.86 12.28
C ASP A 244 7.76 -4.52 10.96
N VAL A 245 7.39 -5.81 11.01
CA VAL A 245 6.97 -6.59 9.82
C VAL A 245 5.74 -7.41 10.16
N VAL A 246 4.74 -7.31 9.31
CA VAL A 246 3.52 -8.12 9.37
C VAL A 246 3.38 -8.89 8.07
N HIS A 247 3.38 -10.22 8.16
CA HIS A 247 3.21 -11.10 7.01
C HIS A 247 1.77 -11.63 6.99
N VAL A 248 1.04 -11.27 5.94
CA VAL A 248 -0.37 -11.63 5.76
C VAL A 248 -0.51 -12.46 4.48
N ARG A 249 -0.80 -13.73 4.63
CA ARG A 249 -0.95 -14.66 3.50
C ARG A 249 -2.12 -15.60 3.72
N PRO A 250 -2.66 -16.20 2.65
CA PRO A 250 -3.62 -17.29 2.79
C PRO A 250 -3.04 -18.42 3.65
N ALA A 251 -3.87 -18.97 4.54
CA ALA A 251 -3.50 -20.21 5.20
C ALA A 251 -3.48 -21.34 4.16
N SER A 252 -2.44 -22.14 4.14
CA SER A 252 -2.43 -23.37 3.35
C SER A 252 -3.53 -24.28 3.87
N SER A 253 -4.42 -24.74 2.99
CA SER A 253 -5.39 -25.79 3.30
C SER A 253 -4.68 -27.14 3.45
#